data_9298bde2e6e13324e3c2fcf169819c2c
#
_entry.id   9298bde2e6e13324e3c2fcf169819c2c
#
_cell.length_a   1.000
_cell.length_b   1.000
_cell.length_c   1.000
_cell.angle_alpha   90.00
_cell.angle_beta   90.00
_cell.angle_gamma   90.00
#
_symmetry.space_group_name_H-M   'P 1'
#
loop_
_entity.id
_entity.type
_entity.pdbx_description
1 polymer ?
#
loop_
_entity_poly.entity_id
_entity_poly.type
_entity_poly.pdbx_seq_one_letter_code
_entity_poly.pdbx_strand_id
1 'polypeptide(L)'
;MKTTSAAPSSRKLVLGIMVILALWLAALLIFASWFQGRYIHAYTEYSPEFLKASYTEQWFSQLSALLPPKTTASRVIQFWQPDCLCNRFARRHALSATAIAKELNIEHITVIPQSAKHTLASLQILNPDTKIITLAPELLTKWPSSPTLLIEDPLAQLLYFGPLGFGAFCSQSSTSIIDGQLRSVQPRPFYNVIGKGCFCPWK
;
A
#
# COMPACT_ATOMS: atom_id res chain seq x y z
N MET A 1 -37.64 -38.96 42.25
CA MET A 1 -38.02 -38.69 40.86
C MET A 1 -36.73 -38.46 40.06
N LYS A 2 -36.32 -39.43 39.21
CA LYS A 2 -35.19 -39.27 38.30
C LYS A 2 -35.72 -38.77 36.97
N THR A 3 -35.48 -37.52 36.64
CA THR A 3 -35.76 -36.96 35.28
C THR A 3 -34.69 -37.49 34.33
N THR A 4 -35.04 -38.50 33.56
CA THR A 4 -34.25 -38.96 32.40
C THR A 4 -34.32 -37.90 31.31
N SER A 5 -33.24 -37.09 31.23
CA SER A 5 -33.03 -36.19 30.10
C SER A 5 -32.77 -37.04 28.83
N ALA A 6 -33.73 -37.09 27.92
CA ALA A 6 -33.58 -37.79 26.65
C ALA A 6 -32.48 -37.10 25.81
N ALA A 7 -31.42 -37.79 25.46
CA ALA A 7 -30.38 -37.28 24.58
C ALA A 7 -31.01 -36.89 23.20
N PRO A 8 -30.67 -35.74 22.65
CA PRO A 8 -31.21 -35.32 21.35
C PRO A 8 -30.85 -36.36 20.30
N SER A 9 -31.82 -36.73 19.46
CA SER A 9 -31.57 -37.70 18.38
C SER A 9 -30.43 -37.23 17.50
N SER A 10 -29.51 -38.09 17.14
CA SER A 10 -28.30 -37.74 16.34
C SER A 10 -28.61 -36.92 15.07
N ARG A 11 -29.77 -37.15 14.47
CA ARG A 11 -30.26 -36.38 13.31
C ARG A 11 -30.53 -34.89 13.61
N LYS A 12 -31.12 -34.60 14.79
CA LYS A 12 -31.37 -33.19 15.20
C LYS A 12 -30.06 -32.46 15.51
N LEU A 13 -29.09 -33.15 16.09
CA LEU A 13 -27.77 -32.61 16.34
C LEU A 13 -27.02 -32.30 15.03
N VAL A 14 -27.02 -33.24 14.07
CA VAL A 14 -26.39 -33.06 12.76
C VAL A 14 -27.06 -31.90 11.99
N LEU A 15 -28.39 -31.82 11.99
CA LEU A 15 -29.12 -30.71 11.36
C LEU A 15 -28.75 -29.37 12.00
N GLY A 16 -28.68 -29.29 13.31
CA GLY A 16 -28.27 -28.09 14.04
C GLY A 16 -26.86 -27.64 13.65
N ILE A 17 -25.90 -28.57 13.58
CA ILE A 17 -24.52 -28.27 13.14
C ILE A 17 -24.50 -27.76 11.69
N MET A 18 -25.23 -28.38 10.80
CA MET A 18 -25.30 -27.98 9.39
C MET A 18 -25.88 -26.55 9.25
N VAL A 19 -26.91 -26.20 10.01
CA VAL A 19 -27.48 -24.84 10.01
C VAL A 19 -26.48 -23.84 10.53
N ILE A 20 -25.76 -24.14 11.62
CA ILE A 20 -24.74 -23.25 12.17
C ILE A 20 -23.61 -23.02 11.15
N LEU A 21 -23.13 -24.08 10.51
CA LEU A 21 -22.09 -23.99 9.47
C LEU A 21 -22.56 -23.16 8.26
N ALA A 22 -23.79 -23.35 7.82
CA ALA A 22 -24.36 -22.58 6.72
C ALA A 22 -24.47 -21.09 7.07
N LEU A 23 -24.94 -20.75 8.27
CA LEU A 23 -25.01 -19.36 8.74
C LEU A 23 -23.61 -18.73 8.87
N TRP A 24 -22.65 -19.48 9.38
CA TRP A 24 -21.26 -19.02 9.48
C TRP A 24 -20.65 -18.76 8.11
N LEU A 25 -20.84 -19.67 7.14
CA LEU A 25 -20.38 -19.49 5.77
C LEU A 25 -21.05 -18.28 5.11
N ALA A 26 -22.34 -18.10 5.28
CA ALA A 26 -23.07 -16.93 4.78
C ALA A 26 -22.50 -15.63 5.36
N ALA A 27 -22.23 -15.59 6.67
CA ALA A 27 -21.61 -14.44 7.32
C ALA A 27 -20.22 -14.12 6.77
N LEU A 28 -19.38 -15.14 6.52
CA LEU A 28 -18.07 -14.96 5.89
C LEU A 28 -18.18 -14.40 4.46
N LEU A 29 -19.12 -14.89 3.66
CA LEU A 29 -19.32 -14.41 2.28
C LEU A 29 -19.81 -12.96 2.26
N ILE A 30 -20.74 -12.61 3.15
CA ILE A 30 -21.22 -11.23 3.31
C ILE A 30 -20.06 -10.31 3.71
N PHE A 31 -19.28 -10.73 4.72
CA PHE A 31 -18.11 -9.96 5.16
C PHE A 31 -17.06 -9.79 4.06
N ALA A 32 -16.74 -10.87 3.34
CA ALA A 32 -15.78 -10.83 2.23
C ALA A 32 -16.25 -9.87 1.11
N SER A 33 -17.54 -9.95 0.73
CA SER A 33 -18.13 -9.07 -0.28
C SER A 33 -18.10 -7.61 0.16
N TRP A 34 -18.49 -7.34 1.40
CA TRP A 34 -18.43 -6.01 1.99
C TRP A 34 -16.98 -5.47 2.02
N PHE A 35 -16.02 -6.28 2.46
CA PHE A 35 -14.61 -5.91 2.52
C PHE A 35 -14.06 -5.61 1.12
N GLN A 36 -14.34 -6.48 0.13
CA GLN A 36 -13.89 -6.25 -1.25
C GLN A 36 -14.46 -4.95 -1.81
N GLY A 37 -15.77 -4.70 -1.67
CA GLY A 37 -16.39 -3.47 -2.16
C GLY A 37 -15.92 -2.21 -1.44
N ARG A 38 -15.43 -2.33 -0.20
CA ARG A 38 -14.99 -1.18 0.62
C ARG A 38 -13.53 -0.83 0.45
N TYR A 39 -12.66 -1.83 0.21
CA TYR A 39 -11.20 -1.65 0.30
C TYR A 39 -10.44 -2.06 -0.96
N ILE A 40 -11.05 -2.79 -1.89
CA ILE A 40 -10.38 -3.23 -3.11
C ILE A 40 -10.79 -2.36 -4.28
N HIS A 41 -9.90 -1.44 -4.64
CA HIS A 41 -10.09 -0.43 -5.67
C HIS A 41 -9.06 -0.58 -6.78
N ALA A 42 -9.33 -0.03 -7.97
CA ALA A 42 -8.28 0.19 -8.95
C ALA A 42 -7.28 1.20 -8.40
N TYR A 43 -5.98 1.00 -8.66
CA TYR A 43 -4.94 1.88 -8.14
C TYR A 43 -5.15 3.35 -8.55
N THR A 44 -5.63 3.56 -9.76
CA THR A 44 -5.90 4.89 -10.33
C THR A 44 -7.37 5.31 -10.24
N GLU A 45 -8.18 4.65 -9.42
CA GLU A 45 -9.62 4.96 -9.31
C GLU A 45 -9.89 6.40 -8.87
N TYR A 46 -9.06 6.92 -7.98
CA TYR A 46 -9.19 8.27 -7.43
C TYR A 46 -8.38 9.32 -8.21
N SER A 47 -7.53 8.90 -9.13
CA SER A 47 -6.65 9.77 -9.91
C SER A 47 -6.34 9.10 -11.26
N PRO A 48 -7.36 9.00 -12.17
CA PRO A 48 -7.23 8.28 -13.44
C PRO A 48 -6.21 8.93 -14.40
N GLU A 49 -5.81 10.17 -14.17
CA GLU A 49 -4.81 10.89 -14.94
C GLU A 49 -3.45 10.16 -14.96
N PHE A 50 -3.14 9.43 -13.87
CA PHE A 50 -1.90 8.65 -13.77
C PHE A 50 -1.83 7.44 -14.72
N LEU A 51 -2.90 7.11 -15.42
CA LEU A 51 -2.84 6.17 -16.55
C LEU A 51 -2.05 6.71 -17.73
N LYS A 52 -1.84 8.04 -17.81
CA LYS A 52 -1.04 8.70 -18.83
C LYS A 52 0.38 8.93 -18.32
N ALA A 53 1.38 8.32 -18.98
CA ALA A 53 2.79 8.48 -18.61
C ALA A 53 3.21 9.96 -18.57
N SER A 54 2.81 10.76 -19.57
CA SER A 54 3.13 12.19 -19.62
C SER A 54 2.61 12.99 -18.42
N TYR A 55 1.42 12.63 -17.90
CA TYR A 55 0.89 13.25 -16.69
C TYR A 55 1.71 12.86 -15.46
N THR A 56 2.06 11.58 -15.34
CA THR A 56 2.89 11.06 -14.25
C THR A 56 4.26 11.74 -14.23
N GLU A 57 4.90 11.92 -15.37
CA GLU A 57 6.20 12.59 -15.49
C GLU A 57 6.10 14.09 -15.13
N GLN A 58 5.08 14.79 -15.63
CA GLN A 58 4.84 16.20 -15.29
C GLN A 58 4.58 16.37 -13.79
N TRP A 59 3.74 15.51 -13.21
CA TRP A 59 3.46 15.51 -11.78
C TRP A 59 4.72 15.24 -10.95
N PHE A 60 5.54 14.26 -11.39
CA PHE A 60 6.79 13.94 -10.73
C PHE A 60 7.78 15.11 -10.74
N SER A 61 7.88 15.83 -11.85
CA SER A 61 8.70 17.05 -11.93
C SER A 61 8.28 18.11 -10.91
N GLN A 62 6.96 18.30 -10.71
CA GLN A 62 6.43 19.21 -9.68
C GLN A 62 6.74 18.70 -8.27
N LEU A 63 6.61 17.40 -8.02
CA LEU A 63 6.97 16.78 -6.74
C LEU A 63 8.45 16.97 -6.42
N SER A 64 9.33 16.71 -7.39
CA SER A 64 10.79 16.82 -7.20
C SER A 64 11.23 18.20 -6.74
N ALA A 65 10.53 19.25 -7.17
CA ALA A 65 10.77 20.62 -6.71
C ALA A 65 10.42 20.87 -5.23
N LEU A 66 9.57 20.01 -4.63
CA LEU A 66 9.14 20.09 -3.23
C LEU A 66 10.01 19.21 -2.31
N LEU A 67 10.76 18.30 -2.88
CA LEU A 67 11.62 17.40 -2.12
C LEU A 67 12.95 18.08 -1.75
N PRO A 68 13.56 17.67 -0.63
CA PRO A 68 14.91 18.14 -0.31
C PRO A 68 15.90 17.69 -1.39
N PRO A 69 17.04 18.39 -1.54
CA PRO A 69 18.09 17.96 -2.44
C PRO A 69 18.51 16.51 -2.20
N LYS A 70 18.79 15.77 -3.28
CA LYS A 70 19.26 14.38 -3.17
C LYS A 70 20.58 14.30 -2.44
N THR A 71 20.71 13.30 -1.59
CA THR A 71 21.96 12.99 -0.85
C THR A 71 22.71 11.84 -1.49
N THR A 72 22.06 11.05 -2.36
CA THR A 72 22.61 9.93 -3.11
C THR A 72 22.27 10.02 -4.59
N ALA A 73 22.88 9.16 -5.42
CA ALA A 73 22.63 9.15 -6.85
C ALA A 73 21.16 8.87 -7.20
N SER A 74 20.56 7.88 -6.56
CA SER A 74 19.15 7.51 -6.74
C SER A 74 18.37 7.74 -5.45
N ARG A 75 17.02 7.78 -5.55
CA ARG A 75 16.14 8.00 -4.41
C ARG A 75 14.91 7.13 -4.50
N VAL A 76 14.52 6.55 -3.38
CA VAL A 76 13.22 5.90 -3.19
C VAL A 76 12.31 6.84 -2.43
N ILE A 77 11.10 7.08 -2.94
CA ILE A 77 10.11 7.96 -2.33
C ILE A 77 8.85 7.14 -2.08
N GLN A 78 8.48 7.00 -0.81
CA GLN A 78 7.30 6.25 -0.40
C GLN A 78 6.22 7.21 0.09
N PHE A 79 5.02 7.08 -0.44
CA PHE A 79 3.85 7.80 0.04
C PHE A 79 3.09 6.95 1.04
N TRP A 80 2.87 7.50 2.21
CA TRP A 80 2.30 6.77 3.33
C TRP A 80 1.27 7.60 4.06
N GLN A 81 0.01 7.19 4.00
CA GLN A 81 -1.07 7.79 4.75
C GLN A 81 -1.28 7.00 6.06
N PRO A 82 -0.90 7.50 7.24
CA PRO A 82 -0.91 6.74 8.48
C PRO A 82 -2.26 6.09 8.83
N ASP A 83 -3.36 6.77 8.53
CA ASP A 83 -4.73 6.31 8.83
C ASP A 83 -5.27 5.29 7.82
N CYS A 84 -4.50 4.95 6.79
CA CYS A 84 -4.91 3.98 5.79
C CYS A 84 -4.72 2.55 6.31
N LEU A 85 -5.82 1.80 6.43
CA LEU A 85 -5.77 0.39 6.84
C LEU A 85 -4.88 -0.45 5.91
N CYS A 86 -4.84 -0.12 4.63
CA CYS A 86 -4.06 -0.84 3.62
C CYS A 86 -2.55 -0.81 3.89
N ASN A 87 -2.07 0.21 4.60
CA ASN A 87 -0.67 0.29 5.02
C ASN A 87 -0.24 -0.87 5.93
N ARG A 88 -1.16 -1.42 6.74
CA ARG A 88 -0.86 -2.59 7.57
C ARG A 88 -0.49 -3.80 6.71
N PHE A 89 -1.21 -4.00 5.61
CA PHE A 89 -0.96 -5.11 4.69
C PHE A 89 0.27 -4.87 3.83
N ALA A 90 0.53 -3.61 3.45
CA ALA A 90 1.68 -3.23 2.64
C ALA A 90 2.99 -3.13 3.45
N ARG A 91 2.93 -3.12 4.79
CA ARG A 91 4.09 -2.89 5.66
C ARG A 91 5.27 -3.81 5.36
N ARG A 92 5.02 -5.11 5.14
CA ARG A 92 6.09 -6.06 4.80
C ARG A 92 6.83 -5.67 3.52
N HIS A 93 6.11 -5.14 2.53
CA HIS A 93 6.68 -4.71 1.25
C HIS A 93 7.43 -3.38 1.40
N ALA A 94 6.92 -2.47 2.24
CA ALA A 94 7.59 -1.23 2.59
C ALA A 94 8.93 -1.50 3.29
N LEU A 95 8.95 -2.40 4.27
CA LEU A 95 10.17 -2.81 4.97
C LEU A 95 11.18 -3.46 4.02
N SER A 96 10.72 -4.29 3.08
CA SER A 96 11.57 -4.90 2.07
C SER A 96 12.19 -3.84 1.14
N ALA A 97 11.40 -2.87 0.66
CA ALA A 97 11.91 -1.76 -0.15
C ALA A 97 12.92 -0.89 0.62
N THR A 98 12.68 -0.63 1.91
CA THR A 98 13.63 0.08 2.78
C THR A 98 14.94 -0.70 2.93
N ALA A 99 14.86 -2.02 3.13
CA ALA A 99 16.05 -2.87 3.27
C ALA A 99 16.90 -2.86 1.99
N ILE A 100 16.27 -2.94 0.81
CA ILE A 100 16.96 -2.87 -0.49
C ILE A 100 17.60 -1.49 -0.67
N ALA A 101 16.90 -0.41 -0.37
CA ALA A 101 17.43 0.94 -0.48
C ALA A 101 18.67 1.12 0.43
N LYS A 102 18.62 0.62 1.67
CA LYS A 102 19.72 0.63 2.62
C LYS A 102 20.92 -0.18 2.12
N GLU A 103 20.70 -1.41 1.63
CA GLU A 103 21.74 -2.28 1.07
C GLU A 103 22.48 -1.61 -0.09
N LEU A 104 21.74 -0.90 -0.95
CA LEU A 104 22.27 -0.21 -2.12
C LEU A 104 22.75 1.22 -1.84
N ASN A 105 22.72 1.66 -0.58
CA ASN A 105 23.04 3.03 -0.16
C ASN A 105 22.23 4.09 -0.94
N ILE A 106 20.93 3.85 -1.11
CA ILE A 106 20.00 4.73 -1.80
C ILE A 106 19.18 5.50 -0.76
N GLU A 107 19.03 6.82 -0.95
CA GLU A 107 18.21 7.66 -0.08
C GLU A 107 16.75 7.16 -0.10
N HIS A 108 16.18 6.94 1.08
CA HIS A 108 14.76 6.59 1.24
C HIS A 108 14.02 7.71 1.96
N ILE A 109 13.01 8.25 1.32
CA ILE A 109 12.13 9.29 1.87
C ILE A 109 10.72 8.73 2.01
N THR A 110 10.13 8.91 3.19
CA THR A 110 8.69 8.67 3.39
C THR A 110 7.96 10.01 3.46
N VAL A 111 6.97 10.16 2.60
CA VAL A 111 6.10 11.35 2.51
C VAL A 111 4.79 11.06 3.23
N ILE A 112 4.42 11.91 4.17
CA ILE A 112 3.15 11.85 4.90
C ILE A 112 2.41 13.19 4.82
N PRO A 113 1.07 13.23 5.02
CA PRO A 113 0.34 14.47 5.08
C PRO A 113 0.69 15.25 6.35
N GLN A 114 0.67 16.58 6.25
CA GLN A 114 0.96 17.46 7.39
C GLN A 114 -0.03 17.26 8.55
N SER A 115 -1.27 16.88 8.27
CA SER A 115 -2.26 16.50 9.28
C SER A 115 -1.83 15.33 10.16
N ALA A 116 -0.94 14.46 9.66
CA ALA A 116 -0.42 13.29 10.36
C ALA A 116 0.91 13.53 11.10
N LYS A 117 1.31 14.80 11.31
CA LYS A 117 2.54 15.14 12.06
C LYS A 117 2.63 14.49 13.45
N HIS A 118 1.49 14.25 14.09
CA HIS A 118 1.43 13.58 15.40
C HIS A 118 1.95 12.14 15.36
N THR A 119 2.01 11.51 14.19
CA THR A 119 2.52 10.14 14.00
C THR A 119 4.03 10.07 13.69
N LEU A 120 4.69 11.22 13.47
CA LEU A 120 6.11 11.29 13.06
C LEU A 120 7.03 10.49 13.97
N ALA A 121 6.92 10.70 15.29
CA ALA A 121 7.80 10.01 16.26
C ALA A 121 7.63 8.48 16.17
N SER A 122 6.40 8.01 16.09
CA SER A 122 6.11 6.57 15.96
C SER A 122 6.61 6.00 14.64
N LEU A 123 6.46 6.74 13.54
CA LEU A 123 6.95 6.31 12.23
C LEU A 123 8.48 6.31 12.17
N GLN A 124 9.14 7.28 12.80
CA GLN A 124 10.60 7.35 12.86
C GLN A 124 11.19 6.18 13.68
N ILE A 125 10.54 5.79 14.77
CA ILE A 125 10.93 4.61 15.56
C ILE A 125 10.79 3.32 14.71
N LEU A 126 9.73 3.22 13.91
CA LEU A 126 9.48 2.05 13.06
C LEU A 126 10.40 2.01 11.83
N ASN A 127 10.89 3.16 11.36
CA ASN A 127 11.70 3.29 10.15
C ASN A 127 12.87 4.27 10.41
N PRO A 128 13.85 3.91 11.24
CA PRO A 128 14.91 4.82 11.67
C PRO A 128 15.81 5.28 10.50
N ASP A 129 15.96 4.44 9.49
CA ASP A 129 16.82 4.69 8.32
C ASP A 129 16.10 5.52 7.22
N THR A 130 14.85 5.93 7.43
CA THR A 130 14.06 6.65 6.43
C THR A 130 13.88 8.10 6.82
N LYS A 131 14.14 9.01 5.91
CA LYS A 131 13.85 10.44 6.10
C LYS A 131 12.35 10.68 5.92
N ILE A 132 11.67 11.16 6.95
CA ILE A 132 10.25 11.46 6.88
C ILE A 132 10.05 12.96 6.58
N ILE A 133 9.25 13.26 5.57
CA ILE A 133 8.85 14.62 5.23
C ILE A 133 7.34 14.75 5.28
N THR A 134 6.86 15.95 5.60
CA THR A 134 5.42 16.25 5.59
C THR A 134 5.11 17.21 4.47
N LEU A 135 4.02 16.97 3.76
CA LEU A 135 3.52 17.88 2.74
C LEU A 135 2.11 18.35 3.06
N ALA A 136 1.80 19.55 2.58
CA ALA A 136 0.49 20.14 2.79
C ALA A 136 -0.61 19.33 2.11
N PRO A 137 -1.80 19.19 2.72
CA PRO A 137 -2.90 18.39 2.17
C PRO A 137 -3.30 18.81 0.75
N GLU A 138 -3.24 20.09 0.45
CA GLU A 138 -3.63 20.64 -0.86
C GLU A 138 -2.75 20.11 -2.00
N LEU A 139 -1.50 19.77 -1.69
CA LEU A 139 -0.58 19.15 -2.62
C LEU A 139 -0.88 17.67 -2.82
N LEU A 140 -1.54 17.03 -1.84
CA LEU A 140 -1.78 15.59 -1.81
C LEU A 140 -3.08 15.18 -2.51
N THR A 141 -4.04 16.08 -2.70
CA THR A 141 -5.35 15.77 -3.30
C THR A 141 -5.28 15.25 -4.73
N LYS A 142 -4.20 15.60 -5.46
CA LYS A 142 -3.94 15.14 -6.84
C LYS A 142 -2.94 13.98 -6.90
N TRP A 143 -2.72 13.30 -5.79
CA TRP A 143 -1.68 12.30 -5.64
C TRP A 143 -2.23 10.88 -5.79
N PRO A 144 -1.34 9.94 -6.16
CA PRO A 144 -1.75 8.56 -6.28
C PRO A 144 -2.19 8.00 -4.93
N SER A 145 -3.01 6.96 -4.97
CA SER A 145 -3.48 6.26 -3.77
C SER A 145 -2.33 5.79 -2.87
N SER A 146 -2.55 5.75 -1.57
CA SER A 146 -1.60 5.18 -0.62
C SER A 146 -1.87 3.67 -0.41
N PRO A 147 -0.84 2.83 -0.25
CA PRO A 147 0.59 3.09 -0.32
C PRO A 147 1.16 3.08 -1.73
N THR A 148 1.99 4.07 -2.04
CA THR A 148 2.67 4.21 -3.33
C THR A 148 4.17 4.34 -3.13
N LEU A 149 4.95 3.89 -4.11
CA LEU A 149 6.40 4.03 -4.15
C LEU A 149 6.84 4.55 -5.51
N LEU A 150 7.84 5.43 -5.47
CA LEU A 150 8.55 5.92 -6.65
C LEU A 150 10.03 5.63 -6.51
N ILE A 151 10.69 5.49 -7.67
CA ILE A 151 12.15 5.46 -7.76
C ILE A 151 12.58 6.57 -8.71
N GLU A 152 13.47 7.43 -8.22
CA GLU A 152 14.13 8.47 -8.97
C GLU A 152 15.57 8.06 -9.26
N ASP A 153 16.01 8.20 -10.50
CA ASP A 153 17.35 7.87 -10.95
C ASP A 153 18.38 8.99 -10.66
N PRO A 154 19.67 8.79 -10.97
CA PRO A 154 20.69 9.82 -10.82
C PRO A 154 20.40 11.10 -11.62
N LEU A 155 19.74 10.99 -12.76
CA LEU A 155 19.39 12.11 -13.65
C LEU A 155 18.08 12.80 -13.28
N ALA A 156 17.51 12.49 -12.10
CA ALA A 156 16.22 12.97 -11.64
C ALA A 156 15.03 12.56 -12.54
N GLN A 157 15.14 11.40 -13.20
CA GLN A 157 14.06 10.82 -13.99
C GLN A 157 13.30 9.78 -13.16
N LEU A 158 12.00 9.65 -13.44
CA LEU A 158 11.14 8.67 -12.78
C LEU A 158 11.36 7.30 -13.40
N LEU A 159 11.94 6.36 -12.63
CA LEU A 159 12.17 4.97 -13.05
C LEU A 159 11.04 4.04 -12.70
N TYR A 160 10.42 4.24 -11.55
CA TYR A 160 9.30 3.43 -11.09
C TYR A 160 8.24 4.31 -10.49
N PHE A 161 6.99 4.00 -10.80
CA PHE A 161 5.82 4.57 -10.16
C PHE A 161 4.74 3.50 -10.01
N GLY A 162 4.25 3.30 -8.79
CA GLY A 162 3.19 2.34 -8.54
C GLY A 162 3.06 1.93 -7.08
N PRO A 163 2.10 1.05 -6.78
CA PRO A 163 1.88 0.58 -5.41
C PRO A 163 2.97 -0.40 -4.96
N LEU A 164 3.09 -0.55 -3.65
CA LEU A 164 3.93 -1.58 -3.02
C LEU A 164 3.41 -3.00 -3.27
N GLY A 165 2.15 -3.16 -3.62
CA GLY A 165 1.54 -4.43 -3.95
C GLY A 165 0.10 -4.31 -4.39
N PHE A 166 -0.41 -5.34 -5.04
CA PHE A 166 -1.77 -5.48 -5.53
C PHE A 166 -2.52 -6.60 -4.81
N GLY A 167 -3.80 -6.73 -5.11
CA GLY A 167 -4.68 -7.77 -4.57
C GLY A 167 -5.19 -7.47 -3.17
N ALA A 168 -6.06 -8.36 -2.69
CA ALA A 168 -6.54 -8.32 -1.31
C ALA A 168 -5.35 -8.48 -0.34
N PHE A 169 -5.31 -7.64 0.69
CA PHE A 169 -4.24 -7.65 1.70
C PHE A 169 -2.82 -7.45 1.12
N CYS A 170 -2.71 -6.79 -0.05
CA CYS A 170 -1.44 -6.63 -0.77
C CYS A 170 -0.73 -7.97 -0.98
N SER A 171 -1.48 -9.01 -1.39
CA SER A 171 -0.97 -10.38 -1.56
C SER A 171 0.05 -10.51 -2.70
N GLN A 172 -0.06 -9.65 -3.72
CA GLN A 172 0.86 -9.58 -4.85
C GLN A 172 1.86 -8.44 -4.63
N SER A 173 3.08 -8.79 -4.29
CA SER A 173 4.14 -7.84 -4.02
C SER A 173 4.73 -7.23 -5.29
N SER A 174 5.01 -5.93 -5.26
CA SER A 174 5.84 -5.25 -6.27
C SER A 174 7.33 -5.25 -5.93
N THR A 175 7.74 -5.84 -4.82
CA THR A 175 9.11 -5.77 -4.30
C THR A 175 10.15 -6.31 -5.29
N SER A 176 9.85 -7.39 -6.01
CA SER A 176 10.76 -7.96 -7.02
C SER A 176 10.98 -7.00 -8.20
N ILE A 177 9.93 -6.26 -8.60
CA ILE A 177 10.02 -5.25 -9.65
C ILE A 177 10.87 -4.07 -9.15
N ILE A 178 10.61 -3.61 -7.93
CA ILE A 178 11.34 -2.53 -7.28
C ILE A 178 12.84 -2.88 -7.15
N ASP A 179 13.14 -4.10 -6.67
CA ASP A 179 14.52 -4.60 -6.56
C ASP A 179 15.20 -4.65 -7.94
N GLY A 180 14.52 -5.19 -8.95
CA GLY A 180 15.01 -5.23 -10.33
C GLY A 180 15.32 -3.84 -10.88
N GLN A 181 14.47 -2.84 -10.64
CA GLN A 181 14.70 -1.46 -11.08
C GLN A 181 15.90 -0.82 -10.38
N LEU A 182 16.05 -1.06 -9.07
CA LEU A 182 17.15 -0.48 -8.28
C LEU A 182 18.52 -1.09 -8.60
N ARG A 183 18.55 -2.39 -8.98
CA ARG A 183 19.80 -3.11 -9.31
C ARG A 183 20.16 -3.09 -10.78
N SER A 184 19.27 -2.62 -11.65
CA SER A 184 19.52 -2.61 -13.08
C SER A 184 20.63 -1.62 -13.46
N VAL A 185 21.55 -2.05 -14.34
CA VAL A 185 22.57 -1.17 -14.94
C VAL A 185 21.96 -0.19 -15.94
N GLN A 186 20.87 -0.60 -16.59
CA GLN A 186 20.13 0.22 -17.54
C GLN A 186 18.63 0.13 -17.26
N PRO A 187 18.16 0.75 -16.17
CA PRO A 187 16.76 0.70 -15.81
C PRO A 187 15.92 1.44 -16.85
N ARG A 188 14.75 0.88 -17.15
CA ARG A 188 13.75 1.53 -18.01
C ARG A 188 12.59 2.00 -17.16
N PRO A 189 11.99 3.16 -17.47
CA PRO A 189 10.80 3.63 -16.77
C PRO A 189 9.70 2.56 -16.79
N PHE A 190 9.13 2.27 -15.64
CA PHE A 190 8.06 1.29 -15.45
C PHE A 190 6.97 1.85 -14.54
N TYR A 191 5.80 2.12 -15.14
CA TYR A 191 4.64 2.65 -14.42
C TYR A 191 3.65 1.52 -14.13
N ASN A 192 3.67 1.04 -12.90
CA ASN A 192 2.87 -0.08 -12.41
C ASN A 192 1.51 0.41 -11.91
N VAL A 193 0.71 0.97 -12.81
CA VAL A 193 -0.54 1.67 -12.46
C VAL A 193 -1.80 0.88 -12.76
N ILE A 194 -1.68 -0.28 -13.42
CA ILE A 194 -2.80 -1.13 -13.80
C ILE A 194 -2.94 -2.28 -12.81
N GLY A 195 -4.03 -2.29 -12.05
CA GLY A 195 -4.32 -3.36 -11.10
C GLY A 195 -5.29 -2.92 -10.01
N LYS A 196 -5.79 -3.90 -9.28
CA LYS A 196 -6.68 -3.69 -8.12
C LYS A 196 -6.00 -4.14 -6.85
N GLY A 197 -6.27 -3.44 -5.76
CA GLY A 197 -5.71 -3.75 -4.47
C GLY A 197 -6.34 -2.93 -3.35
N CYS A 198 -5.77 -3.07 -2.15
CA CYS A 198 -6.15 -2.24 -1.02
C CYS A 198 -5.44 -0.90 -1.13
N PHE A 199 -6.20 0.13 -1.49
CA PHE A 199 -5.69 1.51 -1.64
C PHE A 199 -6.59 2.50 -0.93
N CYS A 200 -6.01 3.57 -0.43
CA CYS A 200 -6.73 4.68 0.19
C CYS A 200 -6.48 5.96 -0.60
N PRO A 201 -7.53 6.75 -0.89
CA PRO A 201 -7.36 8.09 -1.40
C PRO A 201 -6.74 8.99 -0.34
N TRP A 202 -6.05 10.04 -0.75
CA TRP A 202 -5.62 11.11 0.15
C TRP A 202 -6.82 11.94 0.58
N LYS A 203 -6.88 12.27 1.87
CA LYS A 203 -7.92 13.10 2.48
C LYS A 203 -7.32 14.42 2.93
#